data_9021b11a28670db10e87044391e9184a
#
_entry.id   9021b11a28670db10e87044391e9184a
#
_cell.length_a   1.000
_cell.length_b   1.000
_cell.length_c   1.000
_cell.angle_alpha   90.00
_cell.angle_beta   90.00
_cell.angle_gamma   90.00
#
_symmetry.space_group_name_H-M   'P 1'
#
loop_
_entity.id
_entity.type
_entity.pdbx_description
1 polymer ?
#
loop_
_entity_poly.entity_id
_entity_poly.type
_entity_poly.pdbx_seq_one_letter_code
_entity_poly.pdbx_strand_id
1 'polypeptide(L)'
;MKRIITNGITDLEPLAGSSEWYWGTDYASGDLYEAEELFRSGHPIRKNRLVLVRCPEGTVYEPVCTKPGQYLGRPAYHDGQVVLLLVDFPKGEIHILAFHETTGTTEPLAVLPLSIADDCCNLMLETPPLMLIRSGHNNRIQLLWPERRDFVVEENEYFAFLEGNRLYISVWYENPDYREEVLVRDYNTGEVLEWIPGSLRSMPDGQRWLLV
;
A
#
# COMPACT_ATOMS: atom_id res chain seq x y z
N MET A 1 1.89 -0.52 32.74
CA MET A 1 2.55 -0.77 31.43
C MET A 1 2.17 -2.18 30.99
N LYS A 2 1.67 -2.31 29.76
CA LYS A 2 1.31 -3.61 29.18
C LYS A 2 2.49 -4.13 28.35
N ARG A 3 2.84 -5.40 28.50
CA ARG A 3 3.90 -6.04 27.71
C ARG A 3 3.27 -6.78 26.54
N ILE A 4 3.66 -6.41 25.32
CA ILE A 4 3.21 -7.02 24.07
C ILE A 4 4.38 -7.82 23.49
N ILE A 5 4.13 -9.08 23.11
CA ILE A 5 5.15 -9.99 22.59
C ILE A 5 4.97 -10.09 21.08
N THR A 6 5.84 -9.43 20.34
CA THR A 6 5.84 -9.39 18.86
C THR A 6 6.97 -10.23 18.25
N ASN A 7 7.70 -10.99 19.09
CA ASN A 7 8.79 -11.86 18.66
C ASN A 7 9.87 -11.14 17.84
N GLY A 8 10.25 -9.93 18.30
CA GLY A 8 11.36 -9.16 17.75
C GLY A 8 10.97 -8.02 16.82
N ILE A 9 9.70 -7.91 16.41
CA ILE A 9 9.20 -6.75 15.68
C ILE A 9 8.88 -5.66 16.70
N THR A 10 9.64 -4.57 16.72
CA THR A 10 9.54 -3.51 17.73
C THR A 10 9.01 -2.20 17.19
N ASP A 11 9.02 -2.05 15.89
CA ASP A 11 8.48 -0.89 15.20
C ASP A 11 7.06 -1.20 14.73
N LEU A 12 6.10 -0.45 15.29
CA LEU A 12 4.68 -0.62 14.99
C LEU A 12 4.10 0.71 14.56
N GLU A 13 3.47 0.71 13.40
CA GLU A 13 2.75 1.85 12.85
C GLU A 13 1.23 1.67 13.04
N PRO A 14 0.48 2.76 13.28
CA PRO A 14 -0.97 2.70 13.21
C PRO A 14 -1.40 2.35 11.79
N LEU A 15 -2.39 1.48 11.66
CA LEU A 15 -2.99 1.17 10.37
C LEU A 15 -3.96 2.29 9.98
N ALA A 16 -3.64 3.01 8.91
CA ALA A 16 -4.43 4.15 8.44
C ALA A 16 -5.92 3.78 8.25
N GLY A 17 -6.80 4.64 8.71
CA GLY A 17 -8.26 4.41 8.69
C GLY A 17 -8.78 3.55 9.84
N SER A 18 -7.90 3.10 10.75
CA SER A 18 -8.29 2.34 11.94
C SER A 18 -7.73 2.96 13.21
N SER A 19 -8.57 3.11 14.25
CA SER A 19 -8.13 3.51 15.59
C SER A 19 -7.65 2.32 16.45
N GLU A 20 -7.80 1.09 15.94
CA GLU A 20 -7.67 -0.13 16.74
C GLU A 20 -6.57 -1.07 16.26
N TRP A 21 -6.06 -0.88 15.05
CA TRP A 21 -5.05 -1.74 14.46
C TRP A 21 -3.70 -1.04 14.32
N TYR A 22 -2.66 -1.77 14.71
CA TYR A 22 -1.26 -1.46 14.44
C TYR A 22 -0.63 -2.61 13.66
N TRP A 23 0.38 -2.33 12.89
CA TRP A 23 1.11 -3.33 12.14
C TRP A 23 2.62 -3.06 12.17
N GLY A 24 3.40 -4.09 11.93
CA GLY A 24 4.85 -3.99 11.79
C GLY A 24 5.42 -5.19 11.06
N THR A 25 6.62 -5.06 10.54
CA THR A 25 7.34 -6.11 9.81
C THR A 25 8.74 -6.29 10.36
N ASP A 26 9.30 -7.47 10.19
CA ASP A 26 10.68 -7.79 10.57
C ASP A 26 11.70 -7.43 9.48
N TYR A 27 11.24 -6.98 8.33
CA TYR A 27 12.09 -6.56 7.23
C TYR A 27 12.29 -5.05 7.29
N ALA A 28 13.38 -4.66 7.96
CA ALA A 28 13.64 -3.24 8.28
C ALA A 28 14.35 -2.46 7.16
N SER A 29 14.74 -3.08 6.04
CA SER A 29 15.62 -2.46 5.04
C SER A 29 15.21 -2.72 3.59
N GLY A 30 13.93 -2.87 3.32
CA GLY A 30 13.49 -3.04 1.95
C GLY A 30 11.99 -3.04 1.80
N ASP A 31 11.56 -2.89 0.57
CA ASP A 31 10.19 -2.90 0.15
C ASP A 31 9.92 -4.00 -0.89
N LEU A 32 8.76 -3.98 -1.49
CA LEU A 32 8.39 -4.95 -2.54
C LEU A 32 9.28 -4.86 -3.77
N TYR A 33 9.75 -3.67 -4.14
CA TYR A 33 10.63 -3.48 -5.29
C TYR A 33 12.00 -4.11 -5.03
N GLU A 34 12.59 -3.86 -3.86
CA GLU A 34 13.85 -4.48 -3.47
C GLU A 34 13.73 -6.01 -3.34
N ALA A 35 12.61 -6.51 -2.82
CA ALA A 35 12.33 -7.94 -2.76
C ALA A 35 12.27 -8.58 -4.16
N GLU A 36 11.71 -7.88 -5.15
CA GLU A 36 11.69 -8.30 -6.54
C GLU A 36 13.10 -8.35 -7.14
N GLU A 37 13.91 -7.31 -6.91
CA GLU A 37 15.31 -7.26 -7.38
C GLU A 37 16.15 -8.40 -6.80
N LEU A 38 16.01 -8.65 -5.50
CA LEU A 38 16.67 -9.79 -4.84
C LEU A 38 16.23 -11.14 -5.41
N PHE A 39 14.95 -11.30 -5.67
CA PHE A 39 14.45 -12.52 -6.31
C PHE A 39 15.01 -12.69 -7.72
N ARG A 40 14.99 -11.64 -8.55
CA ARG A 40 15.53 -11.67 -9.93
C ARG A 40 17.03 -11.94 -9.97
N SER A 41 17.77 -11.51 -8.95
CA SER A 41 19.22 -11.77 -8.82
C SER A 41 19.56 -13.15 -8.23
N GLY A 42 18.56 -13.98 -7.93
CA GLY A 42 18.74 -15.31 -7.36
C GLY A 42 19.00 -15.34 -5.86
N HIS A 43 18.75 -14.24 -5.16
CA HIS A 43 18.90 -14.10 -3.72
C HIS A 43 17.55 -13.80 -3.01
N PRO A 44 16.53 -14.65 -3.17
CA PRO A 44 15.20 -14.36 -2.65
C PRO A 44 15.22 -14.20 -1.12
N ILE A 45 14.41 -13.29 -0.62
CA ILE A 45 14.16 -13.15 0.82
C ILE A 45 13.64 -14.48 1.33
N ARG A 46 14.27 -15.00 2.37
CA ARG A 46 13.96 -16.33 2.91
C ARG A 46 12.69 -16.34 3.74
N LYS A 47 12.44 -15.24 4.46
CA LYS A 47 11.28 -15.05 5.32
C LYS A 47 11.04 -13.57 5.49
N ASN A 48 9.79 -13.18 5.38
CA ASN A 48 9.30 -11.86 5.75
C ASN A 48 8.10 -12.07 6.67
N ARG A 49 8.09 -11.38 7.82
CA ARG A 49 7.03 -11.48 8.82
C ARG A 49 6.30 -10.16 8.93
N LEU A 50 5.01 -10.24 9.09
CA LEU A 50 4.15 -9.12 9.41
C LEU A 50 3.31 -9.48 10.63
N VAL A 51 3.27 -8.59 11.60
CA VAL A 51 2.38 -8.71 12.76
C VAL A 51 1.30 -7.64 12.69
N LEU A 52 0.10 -8.02 13.12
CA LEU A 52 -1.01 -7.13 13.41
C LEU A 52 -1.20 -7.12 14.93
N VAL A 53 -1.39 -5.94 15.50
CA VAL A 53 -1.63 -5.77 16.93
C VAL A 53 -2.94 -5.04 17.15
N ARG A 54 -3.86 -5.67 17.88
CA ARG A 54 -5.16 -5.11 18.23
C ARG A 54 -5.05 -4.22 19.47
N CYS A 55 -5.48 -2.98 19.38
CA CYS A 55 -5.56 -2.04 20.49
C CYS A 55 -7.04 -1.93 20.96
N PRO A 56 -7.30 -1.84 22.27
CA PRO A 56 -6.36 -1.75 23.40
C PRO A 56 -5.90 -3.10 23.96
N GLU A 57 -6.40 -4.23 23.48
CA GLU A 57 -6.17 -5.57 24.06
C GLU A 57 -4.71 -5.98 23.94
N GLY A 58 -4.00 -5.55 22.88
CA GLY A 58 -2.63 -5.93 22.58
C GLY A 58 -2.49 -7.37 22.12
N THR A 59 -3.59 -7.91 21.56
CA THR A 59 -3.55 -9.22 20.90
C THR A 59 -2.72 -9.13 19.65
N VAL A 60 -1.79 -10.07 19.47
CA VAL A 60 -0.84 -10.12 18.35
C VAL A 60 -1.23 -11.26 17.42
N TYR A 61 -1.30 -10.96 16.14
CA TYR A 61 -1.55 -11.92 15.07
C TYR A 61 -0.36 -11.90 14.10
N GLU A 62 0.05 -13.07 13.61
CA GLU A 62 0.95 -13.25 12.48
C GLU A 62 0.17 -14.00 11.40
N PRO A 63 -0.61 -13.27 10.57
CA PRO A 63 -1.67 -13.86 9.76
C PRO A 63 -1.17 -14.72 8.60
N VAL A 64 0.08 -14.52 8.17
CA VAL A 64 0.68 -15.25 7.05
C VAL A 64 2.07 -15.75 7.42
N CYS A 65 2.32 -17.04 7.25
CA CYS A 65 3.66 -17.62 7.32
C CYS A 65 4.26 -17.66 5.90
N THR A 66 5.13 -16.69 5.59
CA THR A 66 5.75 -16.58 4.27
C THR A 66 6.77 -17.67 4.00
N LYS A 67 6.87 -18.07 2.73
CA LYS A 67 7.89 -18.99 2.19
C LYS A 67 9.02 -18.19 1.50
N PRO A 68 10.16 -18.80 1.20
CA PRO A 68 11.20 -18.13 0.44
C PRO A 68 10.67 -17.57 -0.89
N GLY A 69 10.97 -16.32 -1.16
CA GLY A 69 10.49 -15.59 -2.32
C GLY A 69 9.05 -15.06 -2.21
N GLN A 70 8.44 -15.14 -1.02
CA GLN A 70 7.19 -14.46 -0.73
C GLN A 70 7.45 -13.21 0.10
N TYR A 71 6.73 -12.13 -0.20
CA TYR A 71 6.87 -10.86 0.50
C TYR A 71 5.50 -10.22 0.80
N LEU A 72 5.35 -9.74 2.04
CA LEU A 72 4.17 -9.01 2.50
C LEU A 72 4.40 -7.52 2.35
N GLY A 73 3.55 -6.85 1.56
CA GLY A 73 3.52 -5.41 1.45
C GLY A 73 2.76 -4.76 2.63
N ARG A 74 2.65 -3.44 2.56
CA ARG A 74 1.89 -2.65 3.54
C ARG A 74 0.42 -3.10 3.57
N PRO A 75 -0.15 -3.38 4.76
CA PRO A 75 -1.56 -3.70 4.88
C PRO A 75 -2.44 -2.45 4.71
N ALA A 76 -3.71 -2.67 4.37
CA ALA A 76 -4.74 -1.64 4.30
C ALA A 76 -5.91 -1.97 5.25
N TYR A 77 -6.69 -0.96 5.64
CA TYR A 77 -7.92 -1.14 6.40
C TYR A 77 -9.10 -0.67 5.56
N HIS A 78 -10.03 -1.56 5.30
CA HIS A 78 -11.18 -1.29 4.44
C HIS A 78 -12.44 -1.95 4.99
N ASP A 79 -13.52 -1.18 5.11
CA ASP A 79 -14.84 -1.64 5.56
C ASP A 79 -14.80 -2.50 6.84
N GLY A 80 -14.03 -2.06 7.84
CA GLY A 80 -13.93 -2.77 9.13
C GLY A 80 -12.96 -3.96 9.13
N GLN A 81 -12.23 -4.20 8.03
CA GLN A 81 -11.39 -5.37 7.87
C GLN A 81 -9.94 -4.98 7.49
N VAL A 82 -8.98 -5.71 8.03
CA VAL A 82 -7.58 -5.61 7.60
C VAL A 82 -7.40 -6.43 6.33
N VAL A 83 -6.77 -5.82 5.33
CA VAL A 83 -6.45 -6.44 4.04
C VAL A 83 -4.94 -6.47 3.87
N LEU A 84 -4.40 -7.61 3.47
CA LEU A 84 -2.97 -7.85 3.29
C LEU A 84 -2.63 -7.97 1.80
N LEU A 85 -1.45 -7.48 1.45
CA LEU A 85 -0.83 -7.69 0.15
C LEU A 85 0.30 -8.71 0.29
N LEU A 86 0.23 -9.80 -0.47
CA LEU A 86 1.29 -10.80 -0.54
C LEU A 86 1.70 -10.97 -2.00
N VAL A 87 2.99 -10.84 -2.28
CA VAL A 87 3.57 -11.19 -3.58
C VAL A 87 4.32 -12.50 -3.47
N ASP A 88 3.97 -13.46 -4.30
CA ASP A 88 4.60 -14.78 -4.43
C ASP A 88 5.44 -14.79 -5.73
N PHE A 89 6.69 -14.34 -5.63
CA PHE A 89 7.59 -14.26 -6.79
C PHE A 89 7.83 -15.62 -7.47
N PRO A 90 8.06 -16.73 -6.74
CA PRO A 90 8.19 -18.05 -7.34
C PRO A 90 7.01 -18.48 -8.19
N LYS A 91 5.79 -18.09 -7.81
CA LYS A 91 4.60 -18.40 -8.59
C LYS A 91 4.24 -17.34 -9.61
N GLY A 92 4.81 -16.13 -9.49
CA GLY A 92 4.41 -14.97 -10.30
C GLY A 92 2.98 -14.52 -9.98
N GLU A 93 2.61 -14.48 -8.71
CA GLU A 93 1.26 -14.15 -8.23
C GLU A 93 1.27 -13.00 -7.24
N ILE A 94 0.22 -12.18 -7.28
CA ILE A 94 -0.13 -11.17 -6.27
C ILE A 94 -1.42 -11.63 -5.59
N HIS A 95 -1.40 -11.72 -4.26
CA HIS A 95 -2.56 -12.11 -3.47
C HIS A 95 -3.04 -10.91 -2.65
N ILE A 96 -4.31 -10.58 -2.75
CA ILE A 96 -5.02 -9.63 -1.88
C ILE A 96 -5.84 -10.49 -0.92
N LEU A 97 -5.52 -10.39 0.38
CA LEU A 97 -6.04 -11.30 1.39
C LEU A 97 -6.83 -10.53 2.44
N ALA A 98 -8.06 -10.93 2.72
CA ALA A 98 -8.81 -10.45 3.87
C ALA A 98 -8.35 -11.20 5.14
N PHE A 99 -8.11 -10.47 6.22
CA PHE A 99 -7.77 -11.05 7.52
C PHE A 99 -9.01 -11.18 8.39
N HIS A 100 -9.24 -12.35 8.97
CA HIS A 100 -10.34 -12.65 9.89
C HIS A 100 -9.83 -12.71 11.33
N GLU A 101 -10.13 -11.67 12.11
CA GLU A 101 -9.68 -11.56 13.52
C GLU A 101 -10.12 -12.76 14.35
N THR A 102 -11.38 -13.20 14.21
CA THR A 102 -11.97 -14.26 15.03
C THR A 102 -11.23 -15.60 14.90
N THR A 103 -10.75 -15.92 13.72
CA THR A 103 -10.05 -17.18 13.43
C THR A 103 -8.53 -17.01 13.37
N GLY A 104 -8.04 -15.77 13.24
CA GLY A 104 -6.63 -15.46 13.00
C GLY A 104 -6.12 -15.90 11.62
N THR A 105 -7.04 -16.17 10.67
CA THR A 105 -6.71 -16.69 9.33
C THR A 105 -6.95 -15.65 8.25
N THR A 106 -6.51 -15.94 7.04
CA THR A 106 -6.75 -15.11 5.85
C THR A 106 -7.53 -15.88 4.79
N GLU A 107 -8.31 -15.14 3.99
CA GLU A 107 -8.93 -15.65 2.78
C GLU A 107 -8.61 -14.74 1.58
N PRO A 108 -8.48 -15.30 0.36
CA PRO A 108 -8.19 -14.49 -0.80
C PRO A 108 -9.41 -13.70 -1.26
N LEU A 109 -9.26 -12.37 -1.38
CA LEU A 109 -10.18 -11.49 -2.10
C LEU A 109 -9.89 -11.52 -3.61
N ALA A 110 -8.60 -11.57 -3.96
CA ALA A 110 -8.16 -11.70 -5.34
C ALA A 110 -6.79 -12.39 -5.43
N VAL A 111 -6.56 -13.08 -6.53
CA VAL A 111 -5.25 -13.60 -6.94
C VAL A 111 -5.02 -13.13 -8.37
N LEU A 112 -3.96 -12.36 -8.59
CA LEU A 112 -3.62 -11.74 -9.85
C LEU A 112 -2.26 -12.23 -10.34
N PRO A 113 -2.04 -12.33 -11.65
CA PRO A 113 -0.69 -12.60 -12.15
C PRO A 113 0.23 -11.41 -11.86
N LEU A 114 1.46 -11.66 -11.41
CA LEU A 114 2.45 -10.61 -11.15
C LEU A 114 2.74 -9.78 -12.41
N SER A 115 2.60 -10.38 -13.58
CA SER A 115 2.77 -9.70 -14.88
C SER A 115 1.72 -8.62 -15.18
N ILE A 116 0.71 -8.41 -14.31
CA ILE A 116 -0.22 -7.28 -14.43
C ILE A 116 0.47 -5.95 -14.10
N ALA A 117 1.49 -6.00 -13.24
CA ALA A 117 2.34 -4.86 -12.91
C ALA A 117 3.61 -4.86 -13.76
N ASP A 118 4.11 -3.66 -14.09
CA ASP A 118 5.40 -3.53 -14.82
C ASP A 118 6.58 -3.96 -13.92
N ASP A 119 6.49 -3.62 -12.64
CA ASP A 119 7.38 -4.00 -11.54
C ASP A 119 6.67 -3.79 -10.19
N CYS A 120 7.35 -4.02 -9.08
CA CYS A 120 6.80 -3.83 -7.75
C CYS A 120 7.10 -2.44 -7.12
N CYS A 121 7.57 -1.46 -7.91
CA CYS A 121 7.84 -0.12 -7.39
C CYS A 121 6.55 0.55 -6.92
N ASN A 122 6.50 0.92 -5.62
CA ASN A 122 5.31 1.46 -4.97
C ASN A 122 4.02 0.65 -5.25
N LEU A 123 4.17 -0.69 -5.37
CA LEU A 123 3.02 -1.58 -5.44
C LEU A 123 2.39 -1.68 -4.06
N MET A 124 1.16 -1.19 -3.91
CA MET A 124 0.50 -1.11 -2.61
C MET A 124 -1.02 -1.19 -2.72
N LEU A 125 -1.62 -1.52 -1.58
CA LEU A 125 -3.06 -1.39 -1.41
C LEU A 125 -3.40 0.04 -0.99
N GLU A 126 -4.43 0.60 -1.62
CA GLU A 126 -5.01 1.89 -1.26
C GLU A 126 -6.47 1.76 -0.88
N THR A 127 -6.96 2.68 -0.04
CA THR A 127 -8.34 2.67 0.46
C THR A 127 -8.76 4.05 0.96
N PRO A 128 -10.04 4.44 0.90
CA PRO A 128 -11.09 3.92 0.03
C PRO A 128 -11.03 4.50 -1.40
N PRO A 129 -11.56 3.81 -2.40
CA PRO A 129 -11.97 2.41 -2.41
C PRO A 129 -10.77 1.47 -2.29
N LEU A 130 -11.00 0.20 -1.88
CA LEU A 130 -9.92 -0.77 -1.84
C LEU A 130 -9.45 -1.08 -3.26
N MET A 131 -8.18 -0.83 -3.52
CA MET A 131 -7.56 -1.06 -4.82
C MET A 131 -6.09 -1.43 -4.68
N LEU A 132 -5.56 -2.11 -5.68
CA LEU A 132 -4.14 -2.33 -5.86
C LEU A 132 -3.62 -1.33 -6.86
N ILE A 133 -2.65 -0.53 -6.46
CA ILE A 133 -1.99 0.45 -7.33
C ILE A 133 -0.49 0.17 -7.43
N ARG A 134 0.10 0.71 -8.47
CA ARG A 134 1.53 0.78 -8.67
C ARG A 134 1.88 2.17 -9.22
N SER A 135 2.93 2.79 -8.69
CA SER A 135 3.43 4.09 -9.15
C SER A 135 4.94 4.01 -9.28
N GLY A 136 5.43 3.81 -10.50
CA GLY A 136 6.84 3.54 -10.76
C GLY A 136 7.57 4.66 -11.49
N HIS A 137 8.87 4.43 -11.73
CA HIS A 137 9.78 5.38 -12.40
C HIS A 137 9.49 5.61 -13.90
N ASN A 138 8.52 4.90 -14.46
CA ASN A 138 8.15 4.99 -15.88
C ASN A 138 7.06 6.04 -16.16
N ASN A 139 6.89 7.01 -15.27
CA ASN A 139 5.90 8.08 -15.38
C ASN A 139 4.48 7.55 -15.58
N ARG A 140 4.12 6.53 -14.78
CA ARG A 140 2.81 5.89 -14.81
C ARG A 140 2.28 5.64 -13.42
N ILE A 141 1.00 5.95 -13.24
CA ILE A 141 0.18 5.43 -12.15
C ILE A 141 -0.69 4.34 -12.75
N GLN A 142 -0.57 3.13 -12.23
CA GLN A 142 -1.33 1.96 -12.67
C GLN A 142 -2.28 1.55 -11.54
N LEU A 143 -3.58 1.61 -11.79
CA LEU A 143 -4.56 0.93 -10.96
C LEU A 143 -4.72 -0.47 -11.56
N LEU A 144 -4.41 -1.48 -10.77
CA LEU A 144 -4.29 -2.86 -11.25
C LEU A 144 -5.51 -3.72 -10.90
N TRP A 145 -6.19 -3.38 -9.82
CA TRP A 145 -7.38 -4.09 -9.32
C TRP A 145 -8.24 -3.13 -8.46
N PRO A 146 -9.59 -3.23 -8.45
CA PRO A 146 -10.41 -4.25 -9.13
C PRO A 146 -10.56 -4.00 -10.64
N GLU A 147 -10.31 -2.79 -11.13
CA GLU A 147 -10.36 -2.42 -12.54
C GLU A 147 -9.00 -1.87 -12.97
N ARG A 148 -8.49 -2.32 -14.12
CA ARG A 148 -7.23 -1.82 -14.65
C ARG A 148 -7.42 -0.47 -15.32
N ARG A 149 -6.59 0.50 -14.89
CA ARG A 149 -6.43 1.82 -15.54
C ARG A 149 -4.99 2.29 -15.43
N ASP A 150 -4.50 2.88 -16.50
CA ASP A 150 -3.15 3.44 -16.57
C ASP A 150 -3.26 4.95 -16.84
N PHE A 151 -2.57 5.75 -16.03
CA PHE A 151 -2.44 7.18 -16.20
C PHE A 151 -0.99 7.53 -16.48
N VAL A 152 -0.76 8.30 -17.55
CA VAL A 152 0.55 8.91 -17.79
C VAL A 152 0.64 10.15 -16.90
N VAL A 153 1.75 10.25 -16.17
CA VAL A 153 2.03 11.31 -15.20
C VAL A 153 3.44 11.86 -15.42
N GLU A 154 3.71 13.02 -14.84
CA GLU A 154 5.06 13.57 -14.83
C GLU A 154 5.88 12.96 -13.67
N GLU A 155 7.20 13.16 -13.70
CA GLU A 155 8.13 12.60 -12.71
C GLU A 155 7.84 13.06 -11.27
N ASN A 156 7.26 14.26 -11.12
CA ASN A 156 6.91 14.87 -9.85
C ASN A 156 5.43 14.67 -9.46
N GLU A 157 4.70 13.83 -10.16
CA GLU A 157 3.29 13.51 -9.93
C GLU A 157 3.15 12.13 -9.27
N TYR A 158 2.46 12.06 -8.12
CA TYR A 158 2.26 10.84 -7.35
C TYR A 158 0.79 10.63 -7.02
N PHE A 159 0.34 9.38 -7.07
CA PHE A 159 -0.98 9.01 -6.62
C PHE A 159 -1.20 9.47 -5.17
N ALA A 160 -2.31 10.17 -4.92
CA ALA A 160 -2.73 10.54 -3.58
C ALA A 160 -3.95 9.73 -3.14
N PHE A 161 -5.04 9.80 -3.86
CA PHE A 161 -6.26 9.01 -3.61
C PHE A 161 -7.26 9.12 -4.76
N LEU A 162 -8.29 8.26 -4.70
CA LEU A 162 -9.45 8.30 -5.58
C LEU A 162 -10.71 8.58 -4.74
N GLU A 163 -11.52 9.55 -5.17
CA GLU A 163 -12.81 9.85 -4.56
C GLU A 163 -13.89 10.01 -5.64
N GLY A 164 -14.82 9.06 -5.67
CA GLY A 164 -15.81 8.98 -6.76
C GLY A 164 -15.11 8.86 -8.13
N ASN A 165 -15.32 9.85 -9.00
CA ASN A 165 -14.70 9.92 -10.33
C ASN A 165 -13.52 10.91 -10.37
N ARG A 166 -12.98 11.31 -9.23
CA ARG A 166 -11.87 12.27 -9.13
C ARG A 166 -10.62 11.57 -8.64
N LEU A 167 -9.61 11.52 -9.49
CA LEU A 167 -8.26 11.05 -9.17
C LEU A 167 -7.44 12.23 -8.69
N TYR A 168 -7.01 12.18 -7.43
CA TYR A 168 -6.15 13.19 -6.81
C TYR A 168 -4.70 12.75 -6.90
N ILE A 169 -3.86 13.64 -7.39
CA ILE A 169 -2.42 13.45 -7.62
C ILE A 169 -1.69 14.55 -6.86
N SER A 170 -0.75 14.19 -6.01
CA SER A 170 0.17 15.13 -5.40
C SER A 170 1.26 15.49 -6.37
N VAL A 171 1.54 16.77 -6.51
CA VAL A 171 2.58 17.31 -7.38
C VAL A 171 3.52 18.16 -6.54
N TRP A 172 4.83 17.94 -6.68
CA TRP A 172 5.82 18.70 -5.94
C TRP A 172 6.84 19.35 -6.89
N TYR A 173 7.34 20.50 -6.49
CA TYR A 173 8.33 21.27 -7.23
C TYR A 173 9.45 21.71 -6.28
N GLU A 174 10.71 21.63 -6.75
CA GLU A 174 11.88 22.11 -5.99
C GLU A 174 12.30 23.51 -6.40
N ASN A 175 12.06 23.91 -7.64
CA ASN A 175 12.54 25.15 -8.23
C ASN A 175 11.39 26.05 -8.72
N PRO A 176 11.47 27.41 -8.57
CA PRO A 176 12.52 28.15 -7.85
C PRO A 176 12.45 27.98 -6.32
N ASP A 177 11.27 27.66 -5.78
CA ASP A 177 11.01 27.43 -4.37
C ASP A 177 10.20 26.15 -4.21
N TYR A 178 10.42 25.42 -3.11
CA TYR A 178 9.64 24.23 -2.81
C TYR A 178 8.16 24.59 -2.66
N ARG A 179 7.33 23.90 -3.43
CA ARG A 179 5.88 24.01 -3.32
C ARG A 179 5.20 22.70 -3.67
N GLU A 180 4.04 22.49 -3.13
CA GLU A 180 3.16 21.39 -3.44
C GLU A 180 1.86 21.89 -4.05
N GLU A 181 1.33 21.10 -4.97
CA GLU A 181 0.03 21.34 -5.62
C GLU A 181 -0.72 20.00 -5.71
N VAL A 182 -2.01 20.08 -5.88
CA VAL A 182 -2.87 18.92 -6.11
C VAL A 182 -3.46 19.01 -7.51
N LEU A 183 -3.15 18.03 -8.33
CA LEU A 183 -3.77 17.86 -9.64
C LEU A 183 -4.96 16.90 -9.50
N VAL A 184 -6.13 17.36 -9.94
CA VAL A 184 -7.34 16.53 -9.97
C VAL A 184 -7.64 16.16 -11.42
N ARG A 185 -7.74 14.85 -11.68
CA ARG A 185 -8.12 14.32 -13.00
C ARG A 185 -9.45 13.58 -12.93
N ASP A 186 -10.18 13.61 -14.02
CA ASP A 186 -11.31 12.70 -14.21
C ASP A 186 -10.79 11.26 -14.32
N TYR A 187 -11.31 10.39 -13.47
CA TYR A 187 -10.85 8.99 -13.40
C TYR A 187 -11.15 8.20 -14.70
N ASN A 188 -12.26 8.52 -15.38
CA ASN A 188 -12.66 7.79 -16.58
C ASN A 188 -11.93 8.27 -17.84
N THR A 189 -11.72 9.58 -17.96
CA THR A 189 -11.14 10.18 -19.18
C THR A 189 -9.66 10.50 -19.04
N GLY A 190 -9.15 10.68 -17.80
CA GLY A 190 -7.80 11.15 -17.50
C GLY A 190 -7.63 12.66 -17.71
N GLU A 191 -8.68 13.39 -18.10
CA GLU A 191 -8.63 14.83 -18.32
C GLU A 191 -8.38 15.58 -17.01
N VAL A 192 -7.60 16.64 -17.09
CA VAL A 192 -7.35 17.53 -15.95
C VAL A 192 -8.61 18.33 -15.65
N LEU A 193 -9.12 18.21 -14.44
CA LEU A 193 -10.29 18.93 -13.95
C LEU A 193 -9.91 20.19 -13.19
N GLU A 194 -8.87 20.13 -12.37
CA GLU A 194 -8.55 21.17 -11.41
C GLU A 194 -7.08 21.13 -10.98
N TRP A 195 -6.50 22.30 -10.68
CA TRP A 195 -5.23 22.48 -9.98
C TRP A 195 -5.49 23.24 -8.68
N ILE A 196 -5.06 22.67 -7.57
CA ILE A 196 -5.29 23.24 -6.23
C ILE A 196 -3.93 23.47 -5.57
N PRO A 197 -3.56 24.73 -5.21
CA PRO A 197 -2.37 24.99 -4.42
C PRO A 197 -2.47 24.34 -3.04
N GLY A 198 -1.40 23.72 -2.56
CA GLY A 198 -1.33 23.13 -1.24
C GLY A 198 -0.97 21.66 -1.25
N SER A 199 -0.83 21.09 -0.06
CA SER A 199 -0.37 19.72 0.12
C SER A 199 -1.43 18.84 0.76
N LEU A 200 -1.55 17.60 0.27
CA LEU A 200 -2.47 16.60 0.80
C LEU A 200 -1.84 15.85 1.98
N ARG A 201 -2.65 15.63 3.01
CA ARG A 201 -2.26 14.81 4.17
C ARG A 201 -3.39 13.83 4.50
N SER A 202 -3.04 12.55 4.57
CA SER A 202 -3.94 11.52 5.11
C SER A 202 -3.78 11.47 6.62
N MET A 203 -4.88 11.63 7.34
CA MET A 203 -4.92 11.60 8.79
C MET A 203 -5.09 10.16 9.29
N PRO A 204 -4.64 9.84 10.52
CA PRO A 204 -4.75 8.50 11.08
C PRO A 204 -6.18 7.94 11.13
N ASP A 205 -7.18 8.82 11.26
CA ASP A 205 -8.61 8.48 11.27
C ASP A 205 -9.21 8.30 9.86
N GLY A 206 -8.38 8.40 8.82
CA GLY A 206 -8.80 8.27 7.42
C GLY A 206 -9.28 9.58 6.79
N GLN A 207 -9.32 10.70 7.53
CA GLN A 207 -9.61 12.00 6.94
C GLN A 207 -8.48 12.43 5.99
N ARG A 208 -8.84 13.25 5.01
CA ARG A 208 -7.90 13.86 4.07
C ARG A 208 -7.96 15.37 4.19
N TRP A 209 -6.80 15.95 4.45
CA TRP A 209 -6.67 17.39 4.66
C TRP A 209 -5.86 18.00 3.52
N LEU A 210 -6.34 19.14 3.04
CA LEU A 210 -5.59 20.03 2.15
C LEU A 210 -5.00 21.16 2.98
N LEU A 211 -3.69 21.23 3.04
CA LEU A 211 -2.95 22.31 3.71
C LEU A 211 -2.57 23.34 2.66
N VAL A 212 -3.02 24.59 2.85
CA VAL A 212 -2.81 25.72 1.94
C VAL A 212 -2.06 26.86 2.62
#